data_d0033d7387f3aa065caf88fca349370c
#
_entry.id   d0033d7387f3aa065caf88fca349370c
#
_cell.length_a   1.000
_cell.length_b   1.000
_cell.length_c   1.000
_cell.angle_alpha   90.00
_cell.angle_beta   90.00
_cell.angle_gamma   90.00
#
_symmetry.space_group_name_H-M   'P 1'
#
loop_
_entity.id
_entity.type
_entity.pdbx_description
1 polymer ?
#
loop_
_entity_poly.entity_id
_entity_poly.type
_entity_poly.pdbx_seq_one_letter_code
_entity_poly.pdbx_strand_id
1 'polypeptide(L)'
;MNITRESTTSKNWLRTSLIALGFTVITACNPTANTTSVAIEESASLAPATALEMSMPESVGMDSARLNRITEAMQGYVDEGLLSGVVTMAARDNKIVHFESVGFRDLEAQAPMSNDALFRIYSMSKPITGVALMTLYEEGKFRLADPVEKYLPELKDLQVFAGTDSSGGIVTEPQNHKMTIRELMSHTGGLSYGIFAASPVDTKYVEAGLLDNGDTLEEFTTKLGQIPLKHQPGTTWEYSVSVDVQGYLVEKLAGQSFGSFLEARIFEPLKMTDTDFHVPEEKASRFAQVYGYDDAGKLEAGEGFPGANFLVDPVFESGGGGLVSTAMDYMRFSQMVLNGGELDGVRILAPLTVDLMHRDQTPKNMAGSVLGGQGTTFGLDFAVIDDPVEAESYSTGEFYWGGAAGTWFWIDPVENLVFIGMIQQFGSMLPNVRATSKRLLYQAILDPYGI
;
A
#
# COMPACT_ATOMS: atom_id res chain seq x y z
N MET A 1 -47.69 46.32 -4.76
CA MET A 1 -48.20 46.22 -3.41
C MET A 1 -46.99 46.04 -2.51
N ASN A 2 -46.30 47.08 -2.11
CA ASN A 2 -46.49 47.86 -0.86
C ASN A 2 -46.62 46.91 0.32
N ILE A 3 -45.81 46.95 1.38
CA ILE A 3 -45.38 48.02 2.29
C ILE A 3 -44.22 47.47 3.15
N THR A 4 -43.07 48.09 3.19
CA THR A 4 -42.43 48.95 4.20
C THR A 4 -42.11 48.34 5.57
N ARG A 5 -40.79 48.37 5.97
CA ARG A 5 -40.10 49.19 7.01
C ARG A 5 -40.49 48.84 8.44
N GLU A 6 -39.55 48.74 9.37
CA GLU A 6 -38.61 49.68 10.03
C GLU A 6 -37.66 48.88 10.97
N SER A 7 -36.42 49.01 11.02
CA SER A 7 -35.42 49.85 11.75
C SER A 7 -35.73 50.24 13.20
N THR A 8 -34.80 49.91 14.13
CA THR A 8 -34.23 50.77 15.20
C THR A 8 -33.11 50.05 15.95
N THR A 9 -31.92 50.43 15.83
CA THR A 9 -30.95 51.31 16.54
C THR A 9 -30.82 51.15 18.07
N SER A 10 -29.58 50.83 18.46
CA SER A 10 -28.64 51.43 19.43
C SER A 10 -28.87 51.21 20.93
N LYS A 11 -27.83 50.93 21.71
CA LYS A 11 -26.82 51.80 22.29
C LYS A 11 -25.91 51.09 23.29
N ASN A 12 -24.64 51.47 23.25
CA ASN A 12 -23.58 51.27 24.23
C ASN A 12 -23.98 51.55 25.68
N TRP A 13 -23.33 50.85 26.64
CA TRP A 13 -22.85 51.43 27.88
C TRP A 13 -21.63 50.68 28.42
N LEU A 14 -20.46 51.37 28.35
CA LEU A 14 -19.29 51.15 29.21
C LEU A 14 -19.64 51.62 30.62
N ARG A 15 -19.23 50.93 31.66
CA ARG A 15 -18.81 51.54 32.92
C ARG A 15 -17.78 50.68 33.65
N THR A 16 -16.63 51.28 33.76
CA THR A 16 -15.50 51.01 34.64
C THR A 16 -15.91 51.37 36.10
N SER A 17 -15.50 50.60 37.10
CA SER A 17 -15.22 51.13 38.45
C SER A 17 -14.24 50.20 39.20
N LEU A 18 -13.21 50.85 39.71
CA LEU A 18 -12.16 50.38 40.60
C LEU A 18 -12.57 50.41 42.08
N ILE A 19 -11.73 49.74 42.94
CA ILE A 19 -11.47 49.95 44.38
C ILE A 19 -12.38 49.13 45.30
N ALA A 20 -11.88 48.33 46.29
CA ALA A 20 -10.85 48.58 47.29
C ALA A 20 -10.45 47.29 48.06
N LEU A 21 -9.23 47.30 48.60
CA LEU A 21 -8.66 46.37 49.57
C LEU A 21 -9.50 46.27 50.87
N GLY A 22 -9.66 45.04 51.37
CA GLY A 22 -10.06 44.77 52.74
C GLY A 22 -9.35 43.51 53.25
N PHE A 23 -8.34 43.71 54.10
CA PHE A 23 -7.71 42.63 54.87
C PHE A 23 -8.65 42.20 55.97
N THR A 24 -9.02 40.92 56.05
CA THR A 24 -9.60 40.31 57.24
C THR A 24 -8.90 38.96 57.48
N VAL A 25 -8.16 38.90 58.56
CA VAL A 25 -7.59 37.69 59.13
C VAL A 25 -8.72 36.88 59.75
N ILE A 26 -8.92 35.64 59.30
CA ILE A 26 -9.74 34.66 60.02
C ILE A 26 -8.97 33.35 60.11
N THR A 27 -8.90 32.91 61.31
CA THR A 27 -8.28 31.73 61.96
C THR A 27 -8.54 30.41 61.24
N ALA A 28 -7.54 29.58 61.26
CA ALA A 28 -7.51 28.19 60.79
C ALA A 28 -8.61 27.29 61.34
N CYS A 29 -9.33 26.64 60.44
CA CYS A 29 -9.96 25.33 60.69
C CYS A 29 -9.51 24.39 59.58
N ASN A 30 -8.76 23.35 59.95
CA ASN A 30 -8.38 22.26 59.10
C ASN A 30 -9.62 21.40 58.75
N PRO A 31 -9.95 21.20 57.48
CA PRO A 31 -10.67 20.02 57.04
C PRO A 31 -9.68 19.01 56.45
N THR A 32 -9.64 17.84 57.09
CA THR A 32 -9.02 16.63 56.51
C THR A 32 -9.54 16.41 55.08
N ALA A 33 -8.70 16.75 54.09
CA ALA A 33 -8.96 16.41 52.72
C ALA A 33 -8.72 14.91 52.56
N ASN A 34 -9.79 14.15 52.36
CA ASN A 34 -9.75 12.81 51.78
C ASN A 34 -9.23 12.94 50.35
N THR A 35 -7.92 12.76 50.15
CA THR A 35 -7.36 12.53 48.85
C THR A 35 -7.72 11.12 48.41
N THR A 36 -8.82 11.00 47.65
CA THR A 36 -9.09 9.84 46.82
C THR A 36 -7.99 9.85 45.74
N SER A 37 -6.96 9.06 45.96
CA SER A 37 -5.99 8.75 44.88
C SER A 37 -6.77 8.02 43.79
N VAL A 38 -7.05 8.71 42.68
CA VAL A 38 -7.39 8.05 41.42
C VAL A 38 -6.15 7.24 41.04
N ALA A 39 -6.20 5.93 41.24
CA ALA A 39 -5.24 5.01 40.66
C ALA A 39 -5.33 5.22 39.15
N ILE A 40 -4.29 5.81 38.56
CA ILE A 40 -4.08 5.72 37.13
C ILE A 40 -3.82 4.22 36.91
N GLU A 41 -4.80 3.52 36.32
CA GLU A 41 -4.57 2.18 35.79
C GLU A 41 -3.36 2.31 34.86
N GLU A 42 -2.28 1.65 35.25
CA GLU A 42 -1.11 1.47 34.41
C GLU A 42 -1.63 0.91 33.07
N SER A 43 -1.49 1.71 31.99
CA SER A 43 -1.82 1.26 30.66
C SER A 43 -1.08 -0.06 30.45
N ALA A 44 -1.82 -1.13 30.17
CA ALA A 44 -1.25 -2.43 29.89
C ALA A 44 -0.16 -2.20 28.84
N SER A 45 1.08 -2.38 29.22
CA SER A 45 2.21 -2.46 28.31
C SER A 45 1.86 -3.57 27.32
N LEU A 46 1.62 -3.21 26.07
CA LEU A 46 1.50 -4.19 25.00
C LEU A 46 2.78 -5.02 25.06
N ALA A 47 2.64 -6.31 25.33
CA ALA A 47 3.77 -7.23 25.28
C ALA A 47 4.38 -7.11 23.86
N PRO A 48 5.72 -7.08 23.76
CA PRO A 48 6.36 -6.98 22.44
C PRO A 48 5.84 -8.10 21.55
N ALA A 49 5.46 -7.75 20.31
CA ALA A 49 4.97 -8.71 19.34
C ALA A 49 6.02 -9.83 19.18
N THR A 50 5.62 -11.05 19.51
CA THR A 50 6.50 -12.22 19.45
C THR A 50 6.88 -12.52 17.99
N ALA A 51 8.08 -13.10 17.81
CA ALA A 51 8.57 -13.53 16.50
C ALA A 51 7.52 -14.40 15.79
N LEU A 52 7.42 -14.23 14.45
CA LEU A 52 6.61 -15.09 13.60
C LEU A 52 7.12 -16.54 13.65
N GLU A 53 6.36 -17.42 14.29
CA GLU A 53 6.73 -18.83 14.46
C GLU A 53 5.62 -19.73 13.89
N MET A 54 6.04 -20.86 13.31
CA MET A 54 5.11 -21.93 12.89
C MET A 54 4.35 -22.46 14.10
N SER A 55 3.03 -22.56 13.97
CA SER A 55 2.15 -23.01 15.04
C SER A 55 1.01 -23.88 14.48
N MET A 56 0.42 -24.68 15.37
CA MET A 56 -0.78 -25.43 14.99
C MET A 56 -1.95 -24.46 14.77
N PRO A 57 -2.72 -24.60 13.67
CA PRO A 57 -3.90 -23.77 13.39
C PRO A 57 -4.90 -23.71 14.53
N GLU A 58 -5.08 -24.82 15.25
CA GLU A 58 -6.00 -24.93 16.38
C GLU A 58 -5.62 -24.01 17.55
N SER A 59 -4.33 -23.62 17.65
CA SER A 59 -3.87 -22.69 18.70
C SER A 59 -4.36 -21.25 18.53
N VAL A 60 -4.94 -20.96 17.36
CA VAL A 60 -5.51 -19.64 17.01
C VAL A 60 -6.93 -19.77 16.46
N GLY A 61 -7.67 -20.81 16.85
CA GLY A 61 -9.08 -20.99 16.48
C GLY A 61 -9.32 -21.35 15.01
N MET A 62 -8.35 -22.00 14.36
CA MET A 62 -8.48 -22.47 12.97
C MET A 62 -8.43 -23.99 12.90
N ASP A 63 -9.03 -24.56 11.84
CA ASP A 63 -9.06 -25.99 11.59
C ASP A 63 -8.02 -26.38 10.54
N SER A 64 -7.05 -27.23 10.90
CA SER A 64 -5.94 -27.61 10.03
C SER A 64 -6.40 -28.39 8.79
N ALA A 65 -7.40 -29.26 8.90
CA ALA A 65 -7.91 -30.02 7.75
C ALA A 65 -8.63 -29.12 6.74
N ARG A 66 -9.33 -28.10 7.22
CA ARG A 66 -9.95 -27.09 6.35
C ARG A 66 -8.91 -26.17 5.72
N LEU A 67 -7.87 -25.81 6.47
CA LEU A 67 -6.78 -24.95 5.99
C LEU A 67 -5.99 -25.66 4.87
N ASN A 68 -5.77 -26.96 4.97
CA ASN A 68 -5.11 -27.78 3.95
C ASN A 68 -5.81 -27.73 2.58
N ARG A 69 -7.10 -27.40 2.52
CA ARG A 69 -7.82 -27.22 1.24
C ARG A 69 -7.21 -26.14 0.35
N ILE A 70 -6.45 -25.19 0.93
CA ILE A 70 -5.70 -24.20 0.14
C ILE A 70 -4.63 -24.92 -0.68
N THR A 71 -3.82 -25.76 -0.04
CA THR A 71 -2.79 -26.56 -0.71
C THR A 71 -3.40 -27.48 -1.78
N GLU A 72 -4.49 -28.16 -1.46
CA GLU A 72 -5.20 -29.06 -2.39
C GLU A 72 -5.72 -28.29 -3.63
N ALA A 73 -6.31 -27.10 -3.44
CA ALA A 73 -6.80 -26.29 -4.55
C ALA A 73 -5.66 -25.75 -5.43
N MET A 74 -4.57 -25.31 -4.82
CA MET A 74 -3.40 -24.80 -5.55
C MET A 74 -2.71 -25.95 -6.32
N GLN A 75 -2.58 -27.13 -5.71
CA GLN A 75 -2.08 -28.33 -6.40
C GLN A 75 -2.99 -28.71 -7.58
N GLY A 76 -4.31 -28.63 -7.41
CA GLY A 76 -5.26 -28.86 -8.51
C GLY A 76 -5.00 -27.96 -9.72
N TYR A 77 -4.76 -26.68 -9.52
CA TYR A 77 -4.41 -25.75 -10.61
C TYR A 77 -3.08 -26.11 -11.29
N VAL A 78 -2.09 -26.59 -10.53
CA VAL A 78 -0.81 -27.07 -11.08
C VAL A 78 -1.02 -28.34 -11.90
N ASP A 79 -1.79 -29.31 -11.37
CA ASP A 79 -2.07 -30.59 -12.04
C ASP A 79 -2.89 -30.40 -13.34
N GLU A 80 -3.73 -29.38 -13.40
CA GLU A 80 -4.47 -28.97 -14.59
C GLU A 80 -3.60 -28.17 -15.60
N GLY A 81 -2.36 -27.84 -15.24
CA GLY A 81 -1.45 -27.05 -16.08
C GLY A 81 -1.82 -25.57 -16.16
N LEU A 82 -2.63 -25.08 -15.23
CA LEU A 82 -3.03 -23.66 -15.16
C LEU A 82 -2.03 -22.81 -14.37
N LEU A 83 -1.25 -23.41 -13.49
CA LEU A 83 -0.15 -22.75 -12.77
C LEU A 83 1.15 -23.55 -12.95
N SER A 84 2.27 -22.85 -13.04
CA SER A 84 3.60 -23.49 -12.95
C SER A 84 3.88 -23.94 -11.52
N GLY A 85 3.62 -23.08 -10.55
CA GLY A 85 3.76 -23.32 -9.13
C GLY A 85 3.36 -22.11 -8.31
N VAL A 86 3.17 -22.33 -7.02
CA VAL A 86 2.68 -21.30 -6.10
C VAL A 86 3.24 -21.53 -4.69
N VAL A 87 3.49 -20.43 -3.97
CA VAL A 87 3.72 -20.42 -2.54
C VAL A 87 2.55 -19.70 -1.88
N THR A 88 1.96 -20.30 -0.85
CA THR A 88 0.91 -19.68 -0.02
C THR A 88 1.31 -19.70 1.44
N MET A 89 1.06 -18.58 2.13
CA MET A 89 1.40 -18.41 3.53
C MET A 89 0.29 -17.66 4.26
N ALA A 90 -0.04 -18.09 5.49
CA ALA A 90 -1.00 -17.40 6.33
C ALA A 90 -0.50 -17.34 7.77
N ALA A 91 -0.75 -16.18 8.41
CA ALA A 91 -0.51 -16.00 9.84
C ALA A 91 -1.77 -15.44 10.51
N ARG A 92 -2.09 -15.89 11.72
CA ARG A 92 -3.10 -15.35 12.61
C ARG A 92 -2.51 -15.19 14.00
N ASP A 93 -2.76 -14.06 14.67
CA ASP A 93 -2.23 -13.77 16.01
C ASP A 93 -0.69 -13.88 16.09
N ASN A 94 0.03 -13.35 15.10
CA ASN A 94 1.48 -13.48 14.96
C ASN A 94 2.01 -14.91 14.84
N LYS A 95 1.16 -15.89 14.57
CA LYS A 95 1.55 -17.30 14.39
C LYS A 95 1.32 -17.72 12.96
N ILE A 96 2.35 -18.27 12.33
CA ILE A 96 2.25 -18.85 10.99
C ILE A 96 1.49 -20.17 11.12
N VAL A 97 0.35 -20.27 10.46
CA VAL A 97 -0.54 -21.45 10.51
C VAL A 97 -0.58 -22.23 9.19
N HIS A 98 -0.03 -21.64 8.14
CA HIS A 98 0.05 -22.23 6.80
C HIS A 98 1.27 -21.68 6.08
N PHE A 99 2.12 -22.54 5.53
CA PHE A 99 3.25 -22.15 4.69
C PHE A 99 3.64 -23.30 3.76
N GLU A 100 3.06 -23.30 2.56
CA GLU A 100 3.15 -24.41 1.62
C GLU A 100 3.55 -23.93 0.22
N SER A 101 4.28 -24.79 -0.48
CA SER A 101 4.65 -24.60 -1.88
C SER A 101 4.28 -25.82 -2.70
N VAL A 102 3.72 -25.61 -3.90
CA VAL A 102 3.36 -26.68 -4.83
C VAL A 102 3.80 -26.34 -6.25
N GLY A 103 4.03 -27.36 -7.07
CA GLY A 103 4.44 -27.22 -8.45
C GLY A 103 5.92 -26.90 -8.62
N PHE A 104 6.24 -26.12 -9.63
CA PHE A 104 7.61 -25.81 -10.08
C PHE A 104 7.85 -24.31 -10.13
N ARG A 105 9.04 -23.86 -9.70
CA ARG A 105 9.51 -22.49 -9.95
C ARG A 105 10.07 -22.34 -11.37
N ASP A 106 10.46 -23.45 -12.01
CA ASP A 106 10.93 -23.53 -13.39
C ASP A 106 10.51 -24.88 -13.96
N LEU A 107 9.59 -24.87 -14.93
CA LEU A 107 9.04 -26.09 -15.56
C LEU A 107 10.06 -26.76 -16.49
N GLU A 108 10.84 -25.96 -17.22
CA GLU A 108 11.82 -26.45 -18.17
C GLU A 108 12.99 -27.13 -17.44
N ALA A 109 13.46 -26.53 -16.36
CA ALA A 109 14.50 -27.10 -15.51
C ALA A 109 13.98 -28.20 -14.57
N GLN A 110 12.66 -28.46 -14.52
CA GLN A 110 12.00 -29.34 -13.54
C GLN A 110 12.39 -29.00 -12.10
N ALA A 111 12.61 -27.69 -11.82
CA ALA A 111 13.00 -27.22 -10.51
C ALA A 111 11.75 -27.05 -9.63
N PRO A 112 11.56 -27.82 -8.54
CA PRO A 112 10.38 -27.73 -7.72
C PRO A 112 10.26 -26.33 -7.07
N MET A 113 9.03 -25.89 -6.84
CA MET A 113 8.76 -24.70 -6.05
C MET A 113 9.24 -24.93 -4.60
N SER A 114 9.74 -23.88 -3.97
CA SER A 114 10.20 -23.93 -2.57
C SER A 114 9.68 -22.71 -1.79
N ASN A 115 9.55 -22.85 -0.49
CA ASN A 115 9.06 -21.78 0.40
C ASN A 115 9.94 -20.53 0.41
N ASP A 116 11.22 -20.68 0.04
CA ASP A 116 12.21 -19.62 -0.07
C ASP A 116 12.42 -19.09 -1.49
N ALA A 117 11.55 -19.46 -2.43
CA ALA A 117 11.59 -18.97 -3.80
C ALA A 117 11.46 -17.44 -3.85
N LEU A 118 12.22 -16.82 -4.75
CA LEU A 118 12.21 -15.39 -5.01
C LEU A 118 11.25 -15.06 -6.16
N PHE A 119 10.48 -14.01 -5.97
CA PHE A 119 9.45 -13.57 -6.90
C PHE A 119 9.62 -12.10 -7.25
N ARG A 120 9.39 -11.72 -8.51
CA ARG A 120 9.14 -10.33 -8.87
C ARG A 120 7.79 -9.94 -8.27
N ILE A 121 7.79 -9.07 -7.27
CA ILE A 121 6.54 -8.72 -6.58
C ILE A 121 5.79 -7.58 -7.26
N TYR A 122 6.42 -6.92 -8.25
CA TYR A 122 5.82 -5.83 -9.00
C TYR A 122 5.08 -4.84 -8.09
N SER A 123 3.79 -4.62 -8.33
CA SER A 123 3.01 -3.63 -7.60
C SER A 123 2.83 -3.90 -6.10
N MET A 124 3.24 -5.06 -5.59
CA MET A 124 3.38 -5.25 -4.15
C MET A 124 4.56 -4.46 -3.56
N SER A 125 5.40 -3.83 -4.39
CA SER A 125 6.40 -2.83 -3.97
C SER A 125 5.74 -1.55 -3.39
N LYS A 126 4.54 -1.17 -3.88
CA LYS A 126 3.87 0.08 -3.52
C LYS A 126 3.61 0.27 -2.03
N PRO A 127 3.05 -0.71 -1.31
CA PRO A 127 2.90 -0.61 0.14
C PRO A 127 4.21 -0.37 0.88
N ILE A 128 5.29 -0.99 0.44
CA ILE A 128 6.62 -0.83 1.03
C ILE A 128 7.11 0.61 0.82
N THR A 129 6.97 1.14 -0.39
CA THR A 129 7.30 2.54 -0.72
C THR A 129 6.47 3.51 0.09
N GLY A 130 5.16 3.25 0.22
CA GLY A 130 4.26 4.07 1.04
C GLY A 130 4.68 4.09 2.52
N VAL A 131 5.00 2.93 3.10
CA VAL A 131 5.53 2.84 4.48
C VAL A 131 6.84 3.62 4.60
N ALA A 132 7.76 3.50 3.65
CA ALA A 132 9.02 4.24 3.65
C ALA A 132 8.78 5.76 3.65
N LEU A 133 7.89 6.26 2.77
CA LEU A 133 7.53 7.67 2.73
C LEU A 133 6.89 8.13 4.05
N MET A 134 6.04 7.29 4.67
CA MET A 134 5.39 7.63 5.93
C MET A 134 6.35 7.64 7.13
N THR A 135 7.51 6.99 7.10
CA THR A 135 8.55 7.20 8.12
C THR A 135 9.07 8.64 8.09
N LEU A 136 9.23 9.22 6.91
CA LEU A 136 9.63 10.63 6.74
C LEU A 136 8.51 11.60 7.10
N TYR A 137 7.24 11.20 6.96
CA TYR A 137 6.10 11.94 7.47
C TYR A 137 6.14 12.05 9.01
N GLU A 138 6.41 10.96 9.71
CA GLU A 138 6.57 10.95 11.18
C GLU A 138 7.76 11.81 11.64
N GLU A 139 8.81 11.90 10.84
CA GLU A 139 9.94 12.80 11.08
C GLU A 139 9.61 14.29 10.83
N GLY A 140 8.39 14.60 10.37
CA GLY A 140 7.95 15.96 10.08
C GLY A 140 8.57 16.57 8.82
N LYS A 141 9.10 15.76 7.90
CA LYS A 141 9.73 16.22 6.66
C LYS A 141 8.73 16.86 5.70
N PHE A 142 7.47 16.42 5.74
CA PHE A 142 6.38 16.93 4.90
C PHE A 142 5.02 16.76 5.60
N ARG A 143 3.97 17.36 5.00
CA ARG A 143 2.58 17.12 5.35
C ARG A 143 1.85 16.53 4.16
N LEU A 144 0.88 15.67 4.38
CA LEU A 144 0.07 15.07 3.31
C LEU A 144 -0.63 16.12 2.42
N ALA A 145 -0.96 17.28 2.97
CA ALA A 145 -1.57 18.38 2.23
C ALA A 145 -0.55 19.32 1.52
N ASP A 146 0.74 19.06 1.65
CA ASP A 146 1.75 19.87 0.94
C ASP A 146 1.72 19.54 -0.55
N PRO A 147 1.90 20.55 -1.43
CA PRO A 147 2.05 20.32 -2.86
C PRO A 147 3.32 19.51 -3.17
N VAL A 148 3.22 18.55 -4.08
CA VAL A 148 4.37 17.73 -4.51
C VAL A 148 5.49 18.62 -5.08
N GLU A 149 5.14 19.63 -5.86
CA GLU A 149 6.10 20.59 -6.48
C GLU A 149 6.95 21.36 -5.46
N LYS A 150 6.57 21.40 -4.18
CA LYS A 150 7.36 21.99 -3.11
C LYS A 150 8.67 21.24 -2.88
N TYR A 151 8.66 19.95 -3.09
CA TYR A 151 9.78 19.03 -2.86
C TYR A 151 10.42 18.55 -4.16
N LEU A 152 9.60 18.41 -5.22
CA LEU A 152 10.00 17.98 -6.55
C LEU A 152 9.73 19.12 -7.56
N PRO A 153 10.66 20.09 -7.70
CA PRO A 153 10.49 21.22 -8.61
C PRO A 153 10.39 20.82 -10.09
N GLU A 154 10.78 19.60 -10.44
CA GLU A 154 10.61 18.98 -11.75
C GLU A 154 9.13 18.88 -12.15
N LEU A 155 8.23 18.77 -11.17
CA LEU A 155 6.77 18.70 -11.35
C LEU A 155 6.08 20.07 -11.15
N LYS A 156 6.86 21.15 -11.18
CA LYS A 156 6.31 22.50 -11.00
C LYS A 156 5.45 22.92 -12.21
N ASP A 157 4.34 23.60 -11.91
CA ASP A 157 3.45 24.21 -12.89
C ASP A 157 2.87 23.23 -13.93
N LEU A 158 2.75 21.94 -13.57
CA LEU A 158 2.06 20.95 -14.41
C LEU A 158 0.70 21.47 -14.86
N GLN A 159 0.39 21.31 -16.15
CA GLN A 159 -0.90 21.60 -16.72
C GLN A 159 -1.77 20.32 -16.69
N VAL A 160 -3.07 20.47 -16.90
CA VAL A 160 -4.04 19.37 -16.97
C VAL A 160 -4.60 19.28 -18.38
N PHE A 161 -4.80 18.07 -18.87
CA PHE A 161 -5.42 17.81 -20.15
C PHE A 161 -6.88 18.29 -20.16
N ALA A 162 -7.21 19.17 -21.11
CA ALA A 162 -8.54 19.76 -21.27
C ALA A 162 -9.22 19.36 -22.59
N GLY A 163 -8.59 18.47 -23.36
CA GLY A 163 -9.12 18.00 -24.63
C GLY A 163 -8.11 18.07 -25.76
N THR A 164 -8.59 17.92 -26.99
CA THR A 164 -7.79 18.04 -28.23
C THR A 164 -8.36 19.12 -29.13
N ASP A 165 -7.47 19.84 -29.81
CA ASP A 165 -7.86 20.78 -30.85
C ASP A 165 -8.26 20.08 -32.16
N SER A 166 -8.66 20.86 -33.18
CA SER A 166 -9.11 20.35 -34.48
C SER A 166 -8.01 19.62 -35.27
N SER A 167 -6.74 19.76 -34.89
CA SER A 167 -5.59 19.07 -35.48
C SER A 167 -5.17 17.83 -34.69
N GLY A 168 -5.84 17.53 -33.56
CA GLY A 168 -5.51 16.44 -32.65
C GLY A 168 -4.44 16.80 -31.62
N GLY A 169 -4.02 18.07 -31.54
CA GLY A 169 -3.07 18.56 -30.55
C GLY A 169 -3.67 18.60 -29.14
N ILE A 170 -2.86 18.33 -28.13
CA ILE A 170 -3.28 18.40 -26.72
C ILE A 170 -3.55 19.85 -26.33
N VAL A 171 -4.75 20.10 -25.81
CA VAL A 171 -5.13 21.36 -25.15
C VAL A 171 -5.03 21.16 -23.65
N THR A 172 -4.46 22.13 -22.94
CA THR A 172 -4.28 22.07 -21.50
C THR A 172 -4.90 23.26 -20.78
N GLU A 173 -5.19 23.08 -19.50
CA GLU A 173 -5.66 24.11 -18.58
C GLU A 173 -4.84 24.06 -17.27
N PRO A 174 -4.87 25.12 -16.46
CA PRO A 174 -4.24 25.08 -15.13
C PRO A 174 -4.89 24.07 -14.21
N GLN A 175 -4.10 23.55 -13.24
CA GLN A 175 -4.63 22.79 -12.12
C GLN A 175 -5.61 23.63 -11.28
N ASN A 176 -6.74 23.06 -10.86
CA ASN A 176 -7.68 23.69 -9.93
C ASN A 176 -7.03 23.93 -8.55
N HIS A 177 -6.15 23.02 -8.13
CA HIS A 177 -5.22 23.15 -7.02
C HIS A 177 -3.97 22.31 -7.33
N LYS A 178 -2.87 22.60 -6.68
CA LYS A 178 -1.63 21.85 -6.89
C LYS A 178 -1.76 20.42 -6.35
N MET A 179 -1.30 19.42 -7.11
CA MET A 179 -1.27 18.03 -6.69
C MET A 179 -0.57 17.90 -5.33
N THR A 180 -1.26 17.32 -4.36
CA THR A 180 -0.74 17.10 -2.99
C THR A 180 -0.07 15.73 -2.85
N ILE A 181 0.75 15.56 -1.80
CA ILE A 181 1.35 14.25 -1.49
C ILE A 181 0.27 13.20 -1.15
N ARG A 182 -0.83 13.60 -0.48
CA ARG A 182 -1.99 12.71 -0.27
C ARG A 182 -2.54 12.17 -1.59
N GLU A 183 -2.77 13.04 -2.55
CA GLU A 183 -3.30 12.66 -3.87
C GLU A 183 -2.30 11.81 -4.67
N LEU A 184 -1.00 12.05 -4.49
CA LEU A 184 0.06 11.21 -5.05
C LEU A 184 -0.03 9.77 -4.47
N MET A 185 -0.14 9.63 -3.15
CA MET A 185 -0.20 8.34 -2.45
C MET A 185 -1.54 7.61 -2.63
N SER A 186 -2.61 8.31 -2.98
CA SER A 186 -3.94 7.71 -3.19
C SER A 186 -4.30 7.51 -4.65
N HIS A 187 -3.39 7.70 -5.59
CA HIS A 187 -3.64 7.63 -7.04
C HIS A 187 -4.74 8.60 -7.54
N THR A 188 -4.94 9.72 -6.86
CA THR A 188 -5.89 10.76 -7.25
C THR A 188 -5.22 12.04 -7.72
N GLY A 189 -3.90 12.02 -7.92
CA GLY A 189 -3.10 13.18 -8.35
C GLY A 189 -3.23 13.56 -9.82
N GLY A 190 -3.95 12.77 -10.63
CA GLY A 190 -4.14 13.02 -12.06
C GLY A 190 -3.04 12.44 -12.96
N LEU A 191 -2.10 11.66 -12.44
CA LEU A 191 -1.09 10.93 -13.20
C LEU A 191 -1.70 9.68 -13.86
N SER A 192 -0.99 9.06 -14.82
CA SER A 192 -1.34 7.81 -15.48
C SER A 192 -0.17 6.82 -15.48
N TYR A 193 -0.40 5.61 -15.99
CA TYR A 193 0.67 4.65 -16.37
C TYR A 193 0.98 4.70 -17.88
N GLY A 194 0.07 5.24 -18.69
CA GLY A 194 0.21 5.24 -20.15
C GLY A 194 -0.16 3.91 -20.83
N ILE A 195 -0.39 2.81 -20.10
CA ILE A 195 -0.57 1.46 -20.66
C ILE A 195 -1.97 0.87 -20.46
N PHE A 196 -2.78 1.43 -19.56
CA PHE A 196 -4.12 0.88 -19.25
C PHE A 196 -5.26 1.52 -20.04
N ALA A 197 -5.05 2.68 -20.64
CA ALA A 197 -6.04 3.41 -21.42
C ALA A 197 -5.38 4.15 -22.59
N ALA A 198 -6.13 4.35 -23.66
CA ALA A 198 -5.64 5.06 -24.84
C ALA A 198 -6.19 6.51 -24.82
N SER A 199 -5.50 7.41 -24.15
CA SER A 199 -5.71 8.86 -24.27
C SER A 199 -4.49 9.54 -24.91
N PRO A 200 -4.62 10.79 -25.40
CA PRO A 200 -3.46 11.54 -25.89
C PRO A 200 -2.36 11.70 -24.83
N VAL A 201 -2.74 11.77 -23.54
CA VAL A 201 -1.77 11.82 -22.43
C VAL A 201 -1.06 10.48 -22.28
N ASP A 202 -1.79 9.35 -22.31
CA ASP A 202 -1.17 8.02 -22.24
C ASP A 202 -0.16 7.80 -23.36
N THR A 203 -0.47 8.28 -24.56
CA THR A 203 0.47 8.24 -25.69
C THR A 203 1.77 8.99 -25.37
N LYS A 204 1.69 10.13 -24.67
CA LYS A 204 2.89 10.88 -24.26
C LYS A 204 3.75 10.13 -23.24
N TYR A 205 3.16 9.35 -22.34
CA TYR A 205 3.90 8.48 -21.41
C TYR A 205 4.72 7.42 -22.17
N VAL A 206 4.10 6.79 -23.17
CA VAL A 206 4.76 5.79 -24.02
C VAL A 206 5.86 6.44 -24.87
N GLU A 207 5.57 7.57 -25.55
CA GLU A 207 6.54 8.30 -26.36
C GLU A 207 7.76 8.79 -25.55
N ALA A 208 7.57 9.14 -24.29
CA ALA A 208 8.65 9.56 -23.39
C ALA A 208 9.46 8.39 -22.82
N GLY A 209 9.04 7.14 -23.04
CA GLY A 209 9.69 5.95 -22.50
C GLY A 209 9.70 5.93 -20.97
N LEU A 210 8.62 6.41 -20.31
CA LEU A 210 8.60 6.53 -18.86
C LEU A 210 8.72 5.21 -18.11
N LEU A 211 8.41 4.09 -18.75
CA LEU A 211 8.57 2.75 -18.17
C LEU A 211 9.84 2.04 -18.65
N ASP A 212 10.70 2.73 -19.39
CA ASP A 212 12.01 2.20 -19.79
C ASP A 212 12.97 2.31 -18.61
N ASN A 213 13.49 1.18 -18.12
CA ASN A 213 14.29 1.11 -16.89
C ASN A 213 15.71 1.67 -16.99
N GLY A 214 15.99 2.51 -17.98
CA GLY A 214 17.30 3.11 -18.20
C GLY A 214 17.52 4.47 -17.53
N ASP A 215 16.48 5.10 -17.00
CA ASP A 215 16.55 6.41 -16.36
C ASP A 215 16.78 6.26 -14.84
N THR A 216 17.33 7.30 -14.23
CA THR A 216 17.25 7.49 -12.77
C THR A 216 15.85 7.96 -12.38
N LEU A 217 15.48 7.90 -11.09
CA LEU A 217 14.22 8.46 -10.59
C LEU A 217 14.09 9.98 -10.85
N GLU A 218 15.23 10.70 -10.86
CA GLU A 218 15.28 12.12 -11.21
C GLU A 218 14.99 12.36 -12.70
N GLU A 219 15.62 11.61 -13.60
CA GLU A 219 15.40 11.70 -15.04
C GLU A 219 13.98 11.31 -15.43
N PHE A 220 13.46 10.24 -14.85
CA PHE A 220 12.06 9.83 -14.96
C PHE A 220 11.10 10.95 -14.56
N THR A 221 11.30 11.54 -13.38
CA THR A 221 10.44 12.62 -12.86
C THR A 221 10.56 13.88 -13.72
N THR A 222 11.76 14.19 -14.24
CA THR A 222 11.99 15.29 -15.17
C THR A 222 11.23 15.11 -16.48
N LYS A 223 11.25 13.90 -17.07
CA LYS A 223 10.46 13.57 -18.26
C LYS A 223 8.97 13.68 -17.98
N LEU A 224 8.50 13.13 -16.84
CA LEU A 224 7.12 13.20 -16.40
C LEU A 224 6.65 14.65 -16.28
N GLY A 225 7.48 15.55 -15.78
CA GLY A 225 7.22 16.99 -15.66
C GLY A 225 6.93 17.72 -16.98
N GLN A 226 7.21 17.09 -18.14
CA GLN A 226 6.90 17.65 -19.46
C GLN A 226 5.54 17.18 -20.02
N ILE A 227 4.84 16.31 -19.29
CA ILE A 227 3.57 15.71 -19.71
C ILE A 227 2.45 16.28 -18.84
N PRO A 228 1.31 16.69 -19.41
CA PRO A 228 0.20 17.18 -18.60
C PRO A 228 -0.40 16.06 -17.75
N LEU A 229 -0.97 16.42 -16.62
CA LEU A 229 -1.84 15.54 -15.85
C LEU A 229 -3.03 15.11 -16.71
N LYS A 230 -3.45 13.86 -16.60
CA LYS A 230 -4.61 13.32 -17.32
C LYS A 230 -5.92 13.83 -16.75
N HIS A 231 -5.99 14.03 -15.43
CA HIS A 231 -7.15 14.50 -14.69
C HIS A 231 -6.77 15.66 -13.75
N GLN A 232 -7.75 16.47 -13.40
CA GLN A 232 -7.59 17.44 -12.31
C GLN A 232 -7.29 16.69 -11.00
N PRO A 233 -6.28 17.11 -10.21
CA PRO A 233 -6.00 16.52 -8.90
C PRO A 233 -7.27 16.45 -8.04
N GLY A 234 -7.46 15.33 -7.34
CA GLY A 234 -8.60 15.09 -6.47
C GLY A 234 -9.93 14.78 -7.16
N THR A 235 -9.97 14.54 -8.49
CA THR A 235 -11.23 14.33 -9.19
C THR A 235 -11.47 12.89 -9.65
N THR A 236 -10.41 12.15 -9.92
CA THR A 236 -10.49 10.81 -10.50
C THR A 236 -9.42 9.91 -9.87
N TRP A 237 -9.80 8.70 -9.50
CA TRP A 237 -8.84 7.66 -9.17
C TRP A 237 -8.30 7.06 -10.48
N GLU A 238 -7.01 7.15 -10.69
CA GLU A 238 -6.32 6.58 -11.84
C GLU A 238 -5.05 5.89 -11.38
N TYR A 239 -4.97 4.56 -11.56
CA TYR A 239 -3.76 3.81 -11.27
C TYR A 239 -2.59 4.33 -12.11
N SER A 240 -1.48 4.66 -11.48
CA SER A 240 -0.47 5.50 -12.12
C SER A 240 0.94 5.26 -11.61
N VAL A 241 1.92 5.90 -12.24
CA VAL A 241 3.33 5.96 -11.82
C VAL A 241 3.56 6.80 -10.56
N SER A 242 2.51 7.13 -9.82
CA SER A 242 2.59 7.93 -8.59
C SER A 242 3.61 7.39 -7.59
N VAL A 243 3.75 6.07 -7.51
CA VAL A 243 4.62 5.46 -6.49
C VAL A 243 6.09 5.45 -6.90
N ASP A 244 6.38 5.55 -8.20
CA ASP A 244 7.74 5.83 -8.68
C ASP A 244 8.16 7.26 -8.32
N VAL A 245 7.23 8.22 -8.45
CA VAL A 245 7.41 9.60 -7.96
C VAL A 245 7.60 9.65 -6.44
N GLN A 246 6.91 8.79 -5.68
CA GLN A 246 7.12 8.66 -4.24
C GLN A 246 8.52 8.13 -3.92
N GLY A 247 9.06 7.17 -4.67
CA GLY A 247 10.44 6.71 -4.55
C GLY A 247 11.43 7.88 -4.67
N TYR A 248 11.25 8.72 -5.70
CA TYR A 248 12.07 9.92 -5.85
C TYR A 248 11.88 10.93 -4.71
N LEU A 249 10.65 11.09 -4.23
CA LEU A 249 10.38 11.95 -3.08
C LEU A 249 11.11 11.46 -1.81
N VAL A 250 11.19 10.14 -1.61
CA VAL A 250 12.00 9.56 -0.52
C VAL A 250 13.48 9.92 -0.69
N GLU A 251 14.06 9.77 -1.89
CA GLU A 251 15.46 10.17 -2.15
C GLU A 251 15.72 11.64 -1.80
N LYS A 252 14.86 12.53 -2.29
CA LYS A 252 15.01 13.99 -2.06
C LYS A 252 14.91 14.36 -0.58
N LEU A 253 13.99 13.74 0.16
CA LEU A 253 13.77 14.03 1.58
C LEU A 253 14.81 13.37 2.49
N ALA A 254 15.32 12.19 2.10
CA ALA A 254 16.32 11.44 2.86
C ALA A 254 17.75 11.83 2.53
N GLY A 255 18.02 12.33 1.31
CA GLY A 255 19.36 12.67 0.83
C GLY A 255 20.25 11.47 0.56
N GLN A 256 19.64 10.33 0.21
CA GLN A 256 20.33 9.08 -0.20
C GLN A 256 19.48 8.34 -1.23
N SER A 257 20.03 7.31 -1.93
CA SER A 257 19.26 6.52 -2.90
C SER A 257 18.05 5.85 -2.26
N PHE A 258 17.02 5.60 -3.05
CA PHE A 258 15.79 4.98 -2.57
C PHE A 258 16.04 3.55 -2.04
N GLY A 259 16.82 2.75 -2.77
CA GLY A 259 17.19 1.39 -2.33
C GLY A 259 17.96 1.40 -1.01
N SER A 260 18.97 2.28 -0.87
CA SER A 260 19.70 2.42 0.40
C SER A 260 18.80 2.84 1.56
N PHE A 261 17.79 3.67 1.29
CA PHE A 261 16.80 4.05 2.31
C PHE A 261 15.93 2.87 2.73
N LEU A 262 15.41 2.10 1.75
CA LEU A 262 14.61 0.91 2.03
C LEU A 262 15.39 -0.13 2.82
N GLU A 263 16.63 -0.41 2.43
CA GLU A 263 17.51 -1.35 3.14
C GLU A 263 17.66 -0.95 4.60
N ALA A 264 18.11 0.28 4.86
CA ALA A 264 18.43 0.74 6.22
C ALA A 264 17.19 0.92 7.11
N ARG A 265 16.02 1.28 6.53
CA ARG A 265 14.86 1.69 7.31
C ARG A 265 13.75 0.64 7.38
N ILE A 266 13.72 -0.30 6.42
CA ILE A 266 12.66 -1.30 6.31
C ILE A 266 13.25 -2.71 6.29
N PHE A 267 14.15 -3.03 5.34
CA PHE A 267 14.56 -4.41 5.10
C PHE A 267 15.46 -4.96 6.22
N GLU A 268 16.55 -4.26 6.56
CA GLU A 268 17.46 -4.67 7.64
C GLU A 268 16.73 -4.76 9.01
N PRO A 269 15.96 -3.74 9.45
CA PRO A 269 15.24 -3.80 10.72
C PRO A 269 14.21 -4.93 10.79
N LEU A 270 13.51 -5.21 9.67
CA LEU A 270 12.52 -6.28 9.58
C LEU A 270 13.13 -7.63 9.20
N LYS A 271 14.45 -7.73 9.00
CA LYS A 271 15.16 -8.95 8.55
C LYS A 271 14.59 -9.51 7.24
N MET A 272 14.26 -8.64 6.31
CA MET A 272 13.78 -8.97 4.96
C MET A 272 14.99 -9.16 4.03
N THR A 273 15.78 -10.20 4.30
CA THR A 273 17.11 -10.40 3.70
C THR A 273 17.09 -10.80 2.22
N ASP A 274 15.92 -11.10 1.69
CA ASP A 274 15.69 -11.52 0.31
C ASP A 274 14.83 -10.52 -0.48
N THR A 275 14.64 -9.31 0.06
CA THR A 275 13.88 -8.24 -0.61
C THR A 275 14.84 -7.16 -1.10
N ASP A 276 14.85 -6.88 -2.40
CA ASP A 276 15.75 -5.92 -3.03
C ASP A 276 15.21 -5.55 -4.43
N PHE A 277 15.84 -4.60 -5.13
CA PHE A 277 15.56 -4.25 -6.51
C PHE A 277 16.16 -5.23 -7.52
N HIS A 278 17.02 -6.14 -7.10
CA HIS A 278 17.58 -7.20 -7.95
C HIS A 278 17.83 -8.49 -7.15
N VAL A 279 18.07 -9.57 -7.88
CA VAL A 279 18.46 -10.87 -7.31
C VAL A 279 19.95 -11.05 -7.49
N PRO A 280 20.76 -11.09 -6.42
CA PRO A 280 22.18 -11.38 -6.49
C PRO A 280 22.47 -12.76 -7.09
N GLU A 281 23.64 -12.94 -7.74
CA GLU A 281 24.02 -14.17 -8.47
C GLU A 281 23.89 -15.42 -7.56
N GLU A 282 24.29 -15.33 -6.30
CA GLU A 282 24.23 -16.43 -5.33
C GLU A 282 22.80 -16.86 -4.97
N LYS A 283 21.80 -15.99 -5.20
CA LYS A 283 20.38 -16.26 -4.98
C LYS A 283 19.61 -16.59 -6.26
N ALA A 284 20.22 -16.45 -7.44
CA ALA A 284 19.56 -16.62 -8.73
C ALA A 284 18.91 -18.00 -8.92
N SER A 285 19.45 -19.05 -8.30
CA SER A 285 18.88 -20.40 -8.36
C SER A 285 17.50 -20.52 -7.66
N ARG A 286 17.12 -19.55 -6.82
CA ARG A 286 15.82 -19.49 -6.14
C ARG A 286 14.80 -18.63 -6.89
N PHE A 287 15.22 -17.93 -7.94
CA PHE A 287 14.39 -16.99 -8.68
C PHE A 287 13.38 -17.71 -9.57
N ALA A 288 12.09 -17.43 -9.38
CA ALA A 288 11.02 -18.08 -10.13
C ALA A 288 10.96 -17.57 -11.57
N GLN A 289 10.82 -18.52 -12.52
CA GLN A 289 10.61 -18.23 -13.94
C GLN A 289 9.21 -17.62 -14.13
N VAL A 290 9.12 -16.61 -14.99
CA VAL A 290 7.85 -16.01 -15.41
C VAL A 290 7.22 -16.85 -16.50
N TYR A 291 5.91 -17.06 -16.42
CA TYR A 291 5.11 -17.76 -17.41
C TYR A 291 3.99 -16.89 -17.97
N GLY A 292 3.62 -17.15 -19.20
CA GLY A 292 2.39 -16.72 -19.84
C GLY A 292 1.64 -17.93 -20.41
N TYR A 293 0.65 -17.68 -21.27
CA TYR A 293 -0.04 -18.73 -22.01
C TYR A 293 0.18 -18.52 -23.52
N ASP A 294 0.49 -19.61 -24.21
CA ASP A 294 0.49 -19.64 -25.67
C ASP A 294 -0.95 -19.59 -26.25
N ASP A 295 -1.08 -19.54 -27.58
CA ASP A 295 -2.37 -19.52 -28.27
C ASP A 295 -3.24 -20.77 -28.01
N ALA A 296 -2.63 -21.87 -27.58
CA ALA A 296 -3.32 -23.11 -27.21
C ALA A 296 -3.70 -23.17 -25.71
N GLY A 297 -3.35 -22.13 -24.93
CA GLY A 297 -3.61 -22.06 -23.50
C GLY A 297 -2.63 -22.84 -22.64
N LYS A 298 -1.47 -23.24 -23.19
CA LYS A 298 -0.42 -23.92 -22.46
C LYS A 298 0.56 -22.91 -21.88
N LEU A 299 1.11 -23.22 -20.70
CA LEU A 299 2.15 -22.41 -20.08
C LEU A 299 3.43 -22.35 -20.96
N GLU A 300 3.90 -21.15 -21.19
CA GLU A 300 5.13 -20.84 -21.92
C GLU A 300 5.99 -19.87 -21.10
N ALA A 301 7.31 -20.14 -21.03
CA ALA A 301 8.23 -19.26 -20.34
C ALA A 301 8.27 -17.87 -20.99
N GLY A 302 8.21 -16.82 -20.17
CA GLY A 302 8.24 -15.43 -20.59
C GLY A 302 9.37 -14.65 -19.94
N GLU A 303 9.60 -13.43 -20.41
CA GLU A 303 10.62 -12.53 -19.88
C GLU A 303 10.07 -11.52 -18.85
N GLY A 304 8.75 -11.45 -18.70
CA GLY A 304 8.09 -10.42 -17.89
C GLY A 304 7.86 -9.13 -18.67
N PHE A 305 7.87 -7.97 -18.00
CA PHE A 305 7.76 -6.69 -18.69
C PHE A 305 9.02 -6.37 -19.50
N PRO A 306 8.87 -5.81 -20.72
CA PRO A 306 10.01 -5.41 -21.54
C PRO A 306 10.97 -4.48 -20.76
N GLY A 307 12.28 -4.74 -20.88
CA GLY A 307 13.33 -3.92 -20.25
C GLY A 307 13.58 -4.19 -18.77
N ALA A 308 12.73 -4.96 -18.08
CA ALA A 308 12.91 -5.28 -16.66
C ALA A 308 13.84 -6.50 -16.50
N ASN A 309 15.07 -6.26 -16.10
CA ASN A 309 16.04 -7.32 -15.78
C ASN A 309 16.36 -7.33 -14.28
N PHE A 310 15.70 -8.18 -13.53
CA PHE A 310 15.89 -8.33 -12.09
C PHE A 310 17.16 -9.11 -11.66
N LEU A 311 17.98 -9.54 -12.60
CA LEU A 311 19.28 -10.15 -12.31
C LEU A 311 20.44 -9.15 -12.37
N VAL A 312 20.15 -7.88 -12.60
CA VAL A 312 21.11 -6.79 -12.68
C VAL A 312 20.63 -5.68 -11.77
N ASP A 313 21.54 -5.08 -11.03
CA ASP A 313 21.27 -3.91 -10.20
C ASP A 313 20.74 -2.76 -11.08
N PRO A 314 19.48 -2.31 -10.87
CA PRO A 314 18.85 -1.37 -11.78
C PRO A 314 19.29 0.06 -11.55
N VAL A 315 19.31 0.86 -12.60
CA VAL A 315 19.42 2.32 -12.49
C VAL A 315 18.10 2.93 -11.98
N PHE A 316 16.97 2.35 -12.40
CA PHE A 316 15.62 2.77 -12.02
C PHE A 316 15.11 1.94 -10.85
N GLU A 317 15.30 2.45 -9.63
CA GLU A 317 14.76 1.84 -8.41
C GLU A 317 13.24 2.10 -8.31
N SER A 318 12.44 1.40 -9.13
CA SER A 318 11.00 1.64 -9.25
C SER A 318 10.26 1.39 -7.93
N GLY A 319 9.78 2.45 -7.29
CA GLY A 319 8.90 2.34 -6.12
C GLY A 319 7.55 1.69 -6.44
N GLY A 320 7.12 1.81 -7.70
CA GLY A 320 5.86 1.26 -8.19
C GLY A 320 5.90 -0.23 -8.50
N GLY A 321 7.10 -0.86 -8.68
CA GLY A 321 7.11 -2.25 -9.12
C GLY A 321 8.48 -2.93 -9.23
N GLY A 322 9.54 -2.33 -8.72
CA GLY A 322 10.91 -2.80 -8.94
C GLY A 322 11.41 -3.88 -7.99
N LEU A 323 10.68 -4.22 -6.93
CA LEU A 323 11.19 -5.14 -5.92
C LEU A 323 10.99 -6.62 -6.29
N VAL A 324 11.93 -7.43 -5.83
CA VAL A 324 11.81 -8.87 -5.64
C VAL A 324 11.66 -9.17 -4.16
N SER A 325 11.03 -10.29 -3.81
CA SER A 325 10.87 -10.70 -2.42
C SER A 325 10.54 -12.20 -2.31
N THR A 326 10.52 -12.72 -1.10
CA THR A 326 9.98 -14.03 -0.73
C THR A 326 8.65 -13.90 0.01
N ALA A 327 7.91 -15.00 0.13
CA ALA A 327 6.68 -15.02 0.94
C ALA A 327 6.96 -14.69 2.41
N MET A 328 8.09 -15.15 2.97
CA MET A 328 8.47 -14.88 4.36
C MET A 328 8.81 -13.40 4.59
N ASP A 329 9.61 -12.79 3.72
CA ASP A 329 9.97 -11.37 3.85
C ASP A 329 8.72 -10.49 3.77
N TYR A 330 7.84 -10.77 2.79
CA TYR A 330 6.60 -10.01 2.65
C TYR A 330 5.63 -10.27 3.82
N MET A 331 5.63 -11.48 4.41
CA MET A 331 4.88 -11.77 5.64
C MET A 331 5.40 -10.92 6.80
N ARG A 332 6.71 -10.77 6.97
CA ARG A 332 7.30 -9.92 8.02
C ARG A 332 6.88 -8.46 7.87
N PHE A 333 6.92 -7.94 6.63
CA PHE A 333 6.40 -6.60 6.33
C PHE A 333 4.91 -6.48 6.67
N SER A 334 4.09 -7.39 6.19
CA SER A 334 2.64 -7.35 6.40
C SER A 334 2.26 -7.51 7.87
N GLN A 335 2.97 -8.37 8.61
CA GLN A 335 2.74 -8.55 10.05
C GLN A 335 3.16 -7.31 10.85
N MET A 336 4.27 -6.64 10.46
CA MET A 336 4.65 -5.36 11.04
C MET A 336 3.53 -4.33 10.87
N VAL A 337 2.93 -4.25 9.69
CA VAL A 337 1.81 -3.34 9.42
C VAL A 337 0.60 -3.73 10.26
N LEU A 338 0.19 -5.02 10.27
CA LEU A 338 -0.94 -5.50 11.09
C LEU A 338 -0.76 -5.16 12.59
N ASN A 339 0.45 -5.27 13.10
CA ASN A 339 0.78 -4.98 14.49
C ASN A 339 0.87 -3.46 14.80
N GLY A 340 0.38 -2.60 13.92
CA GLY A 340 0.44 -1.15 14.10
C GLY A 340 1.87 -0.60 14.03
N GLY A 341 2.67 -1.14 13.12
CA GLY A 341 4.00 -0.63 12.79
C GLY A 341 5.17 -1.26 13.55
N GLU A 342 5.00 -2.43 14.19
CA GLU A 342 6.05 -3.07 14.98
C GLU A 342 6.14 -4.58 14.73
N LEU A 343 7.35 -5.12 14.65
CA LEU A 343 7.62 -6.56 14.63
C LEU A 343 8.94 -6.84 15.36
N ASP A 344 9.01 -7.94 16.13
CA ASP A 344 10.20 -8.38 16.87
C ASP A 344 10.79 -7.30 17.79
N GLY A 345 9.96 -6.39 18.32
CA GLY A 345 10.40 -5.26 19.14
C GLY A 345 11.01 -4.09 18.37
N VAL A 346 10.98 -4.14 17.03
CA VAL A 346 11.43 -3.07 16.15
C VAL A 346 10.21 -2.30 15.62
N ARG A 347 10.16 -1.00 15.90
CA ARG A 347 9.09 -0.10 15.45
C ARG A 347 9.53 0.65 14.20
N ILE A 348 8.76 0.48 13.13
CA ILE A 348 8.94 1.19 11.85
C ILE A 348 8.02 2.42 11.79
N LEU A 349 6.75 2.26 12.19
CA LEU A 349 5.75 3.33 12.23
C LEU A 349 4.98 3.35 13.56
N ALA A 350 4.39 4.48 13.88
CA ALA A 350 3.43 4.59 14.98
C ALA A 350 2.08 3.96 14.59
N PRO A 351 1.31 3.38 15.56
CA PRO A 351 0.03 2.74 15.26
C PRO A 351 -0.98 3.66 14.56
N LEU A 352 -1.02 4.93 14.94
CA LEU A 352 -1.95 5.90 14.31
C LEU A 352 -1.53 6.28 12.88
N THR A 353 -0.26 6.16 12.54
CA THR A 353 0.21 6.37 11.17
C THR A 353 -0.19 5.20 10.29
N VAL A 354 -0.03 3.97 10.77
CA VAL A 354 -0.53 2.77 10.09
C VAL A 354 -2.04 2.86 9.89
N ASP A 355 -2.81 3.17 10.93
CA ASP A 355 -4.27 3.37 10.86
C ASP A 355 -4.65 4.44 9.81
N LEU A 356 -3.90 5.55 9.73
CA LEU A 356 -4.11 6.59 8.71
C LEU A 356 -3.89 6.05 7.29
N MET A 357 -2.94 5.13 7.09
CA MET A 357 -2.59 4.60 5.76
C MET A 357 -3.71 3.73 5.16
N HIS A 358 -4.43 2.97 5.96
CA HIS A 358 -5.53 2.12 5.47
C HIS A 358 -6.94 2.70 5.70
N ARG A 359 -7.06 4.00 6.01
CA ARG A 359 -8.32 4.73 5.92
C ARG A 359 -8.59 5.19 4.50
N ASP A 360 -9.87 5.31 4.14
CA ASP A 360 -10.28 5.90 2.87
C ASP A 360 -9.70 7.30 2.68
N GLN A 361 -8.87 7.46 1.65
CA GLN A 361 -8.27 8.73 1.23
C GLN A 361 -8.89 9.24 -0.08
N THR A 362 -9.85 8.52 -0.65
CA THR A 362 -10.47 8.91 -1.92
C THR A 362 -11.39 10.12 -1.74
N PRO A 363 -11.39 11.06 -2.70
CA PRO A 363 -12.30 12.20 -2.65
C PRO A 363 -13.77 11.76 -2.72
N LYS A 364 -14.64 12.30 -1.85
CA LYS A 364 -16.06 11.90 -1.73
C LYS A 364 -16.90 12.03 -3.01
N ASN A 365 -16.49 12.87 -3.95
CA ASN A 365 -17.20 13.09 -5.23
C ASN A 365 -16.33 12.67 -6.42
N MET A 366 -15.46 11.72 -6.22
CA MET A 366 -14.56 11.21 -7.23
C MET A 366 -15.34 10.53 -8.38
N ALA A 367 -14.90 10.76 -9.62
CA ALA A 367 -15.36 10.01 -10.77
C ALA A 367 -14.57 8.69 -10.90
N GLY A 368 -15.25 7.64 -11.35
CA GLY A 368 -14.63 6.33 -11.51
C GLY A 368 -14.66 5.48 -10.23
N SER A 369 -14.13 4.28 -10.33
CA SER A 369 -13.99 3.34 -9.21
C SER A 369 -12.52 2.97 -9.01
N VAL A 370 -12.17 2.64 -7.79
CA VAL A 370 -10.86 2.06 -7.47
C VAL A 370 -10.67 0.72 -8.20
N LEU A 371 -9.45 0.41 -8.59
CA LEU A 371 -9.10 -0.90 -9.13
C LEU A 371 -9.23 -1.95 -8.01
N GLY A 372 -10.31 -2.65 -7.97
CA GLY A 372 -10.70 -3.57 -6.90
C GLY A 372 -12.21 -3.80 -6.91
N GLY A 373 -12.93 -2.93 -7.62
CA GLY A 373 -14.36 -3.06 -7.81
C GLY A 373 -15.21 -2.34 -6.76
N GLN A 374 -16.47 -2.71 -6.71
CA GLN A 374 -17.43 -2.18 -5.73
C GLN A 374 -17.04 -2.58 -4.31
N GLY A 375 -17.40 -1.75 -3.33
CA GLY A 375 -17.06 -1.98 -1.94
C GLY A 375 -15.58 -1.74 -1.57
N THR A 376 -14.79 -1.23 -2.54
CA THR A 376 -13.37 -0.94 -2.32
C THR A 376 -13.08 0.56 -2.43
N THR A 377 -12.33 1.08 -1.49
CA THR A 377 -11.74 2.42 -1.48
C THR A 377 -10.20 2.32 -1.55
N PHE A 378 -9.51 3.45 -1.46
CA PHE A 378 -8.05 3.46 -1.49
C PHE A 378 -7.49 4.35 -0.36
N GLY A 379 -6.51 3.80 0.34
CA GLY A 379 -5.75 4.47 1.38
C GLY A 379 -4.51 5.16 0.82
N LEU A 380 -3.44 5.13 1.59
CA LEU A 380 -2.10 5.53 1.17
C LEU A 380 -1.34 4.27 0.73
N ASP A 381 -1.35 4.00 -0.58
CA ASP A 381 -0.76 2.84 -1.27
C ASP A 381 -1.34 1.46 -0.92
N PHE A 382 -2.56 1.42 -0.37
CA PHE A 382 -3.35 0.20 -0.15
C PHE A 382 -4.77 0.36 -0.69
N ALA A 383 -5.32 -0.69 -1.30
CA ALA A 383 -6.76 -0.82 -1.46
C ALA A 383 -7.38 -1.26 -0.13
N VAL A 384 -8.57 -0.75 0.19
CA VAL A 384 -9.25 -0.97 1.48
C VAL A 384 -10.68 -1.43 1.22
N ILE A 385 -11.13 -2.47 1.89
CA ILE A 385 -12.53 -2.92 1.86
C ILE A 385 -13.36 -2.02 2.77
N ASP A 386 -14.25 -1.23 2.17
CA ASP A 386 -15.20 -0.36 2.89
C ASP A 386 -16.55 -1.05 3.08
N ASP A 387 -17.04 -1.73 2.05
CA ASP A 387 -18.24 -2.56 2.11
C ASP A 387 -17.90 -4.03 1.74
N PRO A 388 -17.80 -4.92 2.74
CA PRO A 388 -17.44 -6.32 2.49
C PRO A 388 -18.51 -7.11 1.73
N VAL A 389 -19.78 -6.67 1.75
CA VAL A 389 -20.85 -7.34 0.99
C VAL A 389 -20.70 -7.07 -0.50
N GLU A 390 -20.49 -5.81 -0.88
CA GLU A 390 -20.26 -5.45 -2.28
C GLU A 390 -18.91 -5.96 -2.81
N ALA A 391 -17.88 -6.04 -1.95
CA ALA A 391 -16.56 -6.52 -2.30
C ALA A 391 -16.42 -8.06 -2.28
N GLU A 392 -17.46 -8.80 -1.92
CA GLU A 392 -17.42 -10.25 -1.69
C GLU A 392 -16.28 -10.66 -0.73
N SER A 393 -16.07 -9.85 0.33
CA SER A 393 -15.07 -10.06 1.37
C SER A 393 -15.71 -10.40 2.72
N TYR A 394 -14.91 -10.46 3.79
CA TYR A 394 -15.36 -10.92 5.10
C TYR A 394 -15.33 -9.81 6.16
N SER A 395 -14.38 -8.88 6.06
CA SER A 395 -14.17 -7.86 7.09
C SER A 395 -14.11 -6.46 6.47
N THR A 396 -14.79 -5.50 7.09
CA THR A 396 -14.58 -4.08 6.81
C THR A 396 -13.19 -3.67 7.31
N GLY A 397 -12.48 -2.87 6.52
CA GLY A 397 -11.14 -2.41 6.87
C GLY A 397 -10.03 -3.42 6.55
N GLU A 398 -10.33 -4.56 5.93
CA GLU A 398 -9.33 -5.40 5.26
C GLU A 398 -8.62 -4.56 4.20
N PHE A 399 -7.29 -4.62 4.12
CA PHE A 399 -6.54 -3.90 3.10
C PHE A 399 -5.55 -4.81 2.39
N TYR A 400 -5.29 -4.50 1.12
CA TYR A 400 -4.62 -5.44 0.24
C TYR A 400 -3.99 -4.75 -0.97
N TRP A 401 -3.20 -5.50 -1.72
CA TRP A 401 -2.81 -5.21 -3.08
C TRP A 401 -2.33 -6.49 -3.78
N GLY A 402 -1.73 -6.33 -4.97
CA GLY A 402 -1.15 -7.45 -5.69
C GLY A 402 -0.18 -7.02 -6.78
N GLY A 403 0.61 -7.96 -7.26
CA GLY A 403 1.59 -7.81 -8.32
C GLY A 403 1.07 -8.21 -9.69
N ALA A 404 1.64 -7.61 -10.74
CA ALA A 404 1.22 -7.86 -12.12
C ALA A 404 1.41 -9.31 -12.58
N ALA A 405 2.42 -10.02 -12.05
CA ALA A 405 2.64 -11.44 -12.32
C ALA A 405 1.90 -12.37 -11.36
N GLY A 406 0.80 -11.89 -10.77
CA GLY A 406 -0.15 -12.71 -10.02
C GLY A 406 0.13 -12.82 -8.52
N THR A 407 1.20 -12.23 -7.97
CA THR A 407 1.43 -12.17 -6.52
C THR A 407 0.32 -11.39 -5.83
N TRP A 408 -0.05 -11.75 -4.60
CA TRP A 408 -1.12 -11.07 -3.85
C TRP A 408 -0.93 -11.21 -2.35
N PHE A 409 -1.52 -10.27 -1.61
CA PHE A 409 -1.62 -10.33 -0.16
C PHE A 409 -2.89 -9.61 0.32
N TRP A 410 -3.31 -9.93 1.52
CA TRP A 410 -4.23 -9.09 2.30
C TRP A 410 -3.90 -9.15 3.78
N ILE A 411 -4.31 -8.11 4.47
CA ILE A 411 -4.19 -7.93 5.91
C ILE A 411 -5.60 -7.66 6.43
N ASP A 412 -6.05 -8.46 7.38
CA ASP A 412 -7.36 -8.32 8.03
C ASP A 412 -7.18 -7.98 9.51
N PRO A 413 -7.36 -6.70 9.90
CA PRO A 413 -7.24 -6.29 11.29
C PRO A 413 -8.34 -6.86 12.20
N VAL A 414 -9.51 -7.20 11.65
CA VAL A 414 -10.63 -7.76 12.42
C VAL A 414 -10.31 -9.18 12.88
N GLU A 415 -9.80 -9.99 11.98
CA GLU A 415 -9.43 -11.39 12.28
C GLU A 415 -7.97 -11.55 12.71
N ASN A 416 -7.23 -10.44 12.86
CA ASN A 416 -5.79 -10.42 13.19
C ASN A 416 -4.98 -11.36 12.29
N LEU A 417 -5.17 -11.23 10.97
CA LEU A 417 -4.79 -12.21 9.98
C LEU A 417 -4.03 -11.56 8.81
N VAL A 418 -3.00 -12.26 8.33
CA VAL A 418 -2.27 -11.94 7.09
C VAL A 418 -2.27 -13.16 6.19
N PHE A 419 -2.43 -12.93 4.89
CA PHE A 419 -2.22 -13.94 3.86
C PHE A 419 -1.30 -13.41 2.76
N ILE A 420 -0.39 -14.27 2.30
CA ILE A 420 0.52 -14.02 1.17
C ILE A 420 0.38 -15.14 0.16
N GLY A 421 0.29 -14.78 -1.13
CA GLY A 421 0.35 -15.73 -2.23
C GLY A 421 1.34 -15.26 -3.29
N MET A 422 2.20 -16.17 -3.74
CA MET A 422 3.27 -15.89 -4.68
C MET A 422 3.22 -16.83 -5.87
N ILE A 423 3.00 -16.28 -7.06
CA ILE A 423 3.15 -16.93 -8.37
C ILE A 423 3.92 -16.02 -9.31
N GLN A 424 4.36 -16.54 -10.46
CA GLN A 424 5.02 -15.73 -11.50
C GLN A 424 4.38 -15.99 -12.85
N GLN A 425 3.18 -15.42 -13.06
CA GLN A 425 2.40 -15.73 -14.23
C GLN A 425 1.53 -14.57 -14.70
N PHE A 426 1.52 -14.33 -16.01
CA PHE A 426 0.65 -13.39 -16.69
C PHE A 426 -0.42 -14.10 -17.51
N GLY A 427 -1.51 -13.39 -17.80
CA GLY A 427 -2.48 -13.79 -18.82
C GLY A 427 -3.91 -13.93 -18.32
N SER A 428 -4.83 -13.94 -19.27
CA SER A 428 -6.28 -13.95 -19.02
C SER A 428 -6.83 -15.33 -18.58
N MET A 429 -6.05 -16.39 -18.75
CA MET A 429 -6.43 -17.76 -18.33
C MET A 429 -5.99 -18.06 -16.88
N LEU A 430 -5.35 -17.11 -16.20
CA LEU A 430 -4.96 -17.28 -14.82
C LEU A 430 -6.19 -17.58 -13.94
N PRO A 431 -6.22 -18.71 -13.21
CA PRO A 431 -7.31 -19.03 -12.33
C PRO A 431 -7.47 -17.99 -11.22
N ASN A 432 -8.68 -17.85 -10.67
CA ASN A 432 -8.91 -16.86 -9.62
C ASN A 432 -8.34 -17.34 -8.26
N VAL A 433 -7.00 -17.44 -8.20
CA VAL A 433 -6.25 -17.91 -7.02
C VAL A 433 -6.52 -17.05 -5.78
N ARG A 434 -6.76 -15.73 -5.98
CA ARG A 434 -7.03 -14.79 -4.88
C ARG A 434 -8.36 -15.09 -4.22
N ALA A 435 -9.45 -15.13 -4.97
CA ALA A 435 -10.77 -15.43 -4.42
C ALA A 435 -10.85 -16.86 -3.88
N THR A 436 -10.18 -17.83 -4.52
CA THR A 436 -10.13 -19.20 -4.05
C THR A 436 -9.41 -19.30 -2.72
N SER A 437 -8.18 -18.77 -2.60
CA SER A 437 -7.42 -18.80 -1.35
C SER A 437 -8.13 -18.05 -0.23
N LYS A 438 -8.74 -16.88 -0.52
CA LYS A 438 -9.50 -16.11 0.45
C LYS A 438 -10.65 -16.94 1.03
N ARG A 439 -11.52 -17.48 0.20
CA ARG A 439 -12.64 -18.32 0.64
C ARG A 439 -12.19 -19.54 1.44
N LEU A 440 -11.09 -20.19 1.01
CA LEU A 440 -10.57 -21.38 1.69
C LEU A 440 -9.85 -21.06 3.00
N LEU A 441 -9.28 -19.84 3.15
CA LEU A 441 -8.71 -19.40 4.40
C LEU A 441 -9.81 -19.12 5.44
N TYR A 442 -10.77 -18.28 5.10
CA TYR A 442 -11.80 -17.86 6.06
C TYR A 442 -12.71 -19.02 6.48
N GLN A 443 -12.98 -20.01 5.62
CA GLN A 443 -13.76 -21.18 6.03
C GLN A 443 -13.01 -22.09 7.05
N ALA A 444 -11.70 -21.89 7.24
CA ALA A 444 -10.93 -22.61 8.23
C ALA A 444 -10.97 -21.93 9.62
N ILE A 445 -11.43 -20.69 9.71
CA ILE A 445 -11.62 -19.99 10.98
C ILE A 445 -12.88 -20.55 11.67
N LEU A 446 -12.71 -21.15 12.83
CA LEU A 446 -13.81 -21.69 13.64
C LEU A 446 -14.13 -20.81 14.86
N ASP A 447 -13.19 -19.96 15.24
CA ASP A 447 -13.32 -19.00 16.35
C ASP A 447 -13.05 -17.58 15.82
N PRO A 448 -14.03 -16.95 15.14
CA PRO A 448 -13.86 -15.62 14.56
C PRO A 448 -13.93 -14.52 15.63
N TYR A 449 -13.19 -13.41 15.40
CA TYR A 449 -13.19 -12.23 16.27
C TYR A 449 -14.27 -11.23 15.89
N GLY A 450 -14.67 -11.20 14.63
CA GLY A 450 -15.56 -10.17 14.06
C GLY A 450 -17.06 -10.37 14.29
N ILE A 451 -17.49 -11.47 14.91
CA ILE A 451 -18.92 -11.82 15.14
C ILE A 451 -19.22 -12.24 16.56
#